data_c494179287d0f62b6d8f2fb6b72bcbee
#
_entry.id   c494179287d0f62b6d8f2fb6b72bcbee
#
_cell.length_a   1.000
_cell.length_b   1.000
_cell.length_c   1.000
_cell.angle_alpha   90.00
_cell.angle_beta   90.00
_cell.angle_gamma   90.00
#
_symmetry.space_group_name_H-M   'P 1'
#
loop_
_entity.id
_entity.type
_entity.pdbx_description
1 polymer ?
#
loop_
_entity_poly.entity_id
_entity_poly.type
_entity_poly.pdbx_seq_one_letter_code
_entity_poly.pdbx_strand_id
1 'polypeptide(L)'
;PEAAYLERLEFEYSRGIGDYGSDDYYLRGVDMTGERHSFEISEKRYEEGRALWGGNDYNLFAKVTYLPHTSTLMSLEFMTELDASGAELYPPSPELPNDWESFSIQINDTVYTLPVPLAAFLDDGWVISAEDAGLSLAGAEGPYASYEWEWVSLTNDHEQDISVCVFNTTESSIPVAESTVGGIHVIYGNYDFSGTELRLPGGLMLGWSTREDVLKLYGQPNDSFEATYGGYRLTYEIDDPLDPASWKLGFDDSGILDDVMVHHQAYFRSD
;
A
#
# COMPACT_ATOMS: atom_id res chain seq x y z
N PRO A 1 -15.43 19.21 -16.48
CA PRO A 1 -14.98 17.83 -16.46
C PRO A 1 -13.81 17.67 -15.51
N GLU A 2 -13.75 16.55 -14.83
CA GLU A 2 -12.65 16.13 -13.96
C GLU A 2 -11.93 14.96 -14.63
N ALA A 3 -10.66 14.79 -14.28
CA ALA A 3 -9.86 13.66 -14.73
C ALA A 3 -9.47 12.81 -13.53
N ALA A 4 -9.53 11.51 -13.68
CA ALA A 4 -9.03 10.55 -12.68
C ALA A 4 -8.25 9.43 -13.37
N TYR A 5 -7.31 8.88 -12.64
CA TYR A 5 -6.65 7.63 -12.98
C TYR A 5 -7.23 6.54 -12.09
N LEU A 6 -7.75 5.50 -12.70
CA LEU A 6 -8.36 4.38 -12.01
C LEU A 6 -7.43 3.17 -12.03
N GLU A 7 -7.36 2.49 -10.92
CA GLU A 7 -6.74 1.19 -10.72
C GLU A 7 -7.78 0.17 -10.24
N ARG A 8 -7.38 -1.08 -10.07
CA ARG A 8 -8.28 -2.19 -9.66
C ARG A 8 -9.55 -2.22 -10.50
N LEU A 9 -9.35 -2.26 -11.81
CA LEU A 9 -10.46 -2.17 -12.75
C LEU A 9 -11.32 -3.44 -12.73
N GLU A 10 -12.61 -3.26 -12.57
CA GLU A 10 -13.63 -4.29 -12.71
C GLU A 10 -14.48 -4.03 -13.94
N PHE A 11 -14.73 -5.08 -14.73
CA PHE A 11 -15.59 -5.03 -15.89
C PHE A 11 -16.88 -5.80 -15.63
N GLU A 12 -17.98 -5.08 -15.45
CA GLU A 12 -19.29 -5.67 -15.19
C GLU A 12 -20.18 -5.62 -16.44
N TYR A 13 -20.91 -6.71 -16.63
CA TYR A 13 -21.90 -6.83 -17.70
C TYR A 13 -23.25 -7.15 -17.08
N SER A 14 -24.28 -6.37 -17.45
CA SER A 14 -25.66 -6.59 -17.06
C SER A 14 -26.50 -6.87 -18.30
N ARG A 15 -27.11 -8.06 -18.35
CA ARG A 15 -27.97 -8.46 -19.44
C ARG A 15 -29.33 -7.80 -19.33
N GLY A 16 -29.78 -7.12 -20.39
CA GLY A 16 -31.13 -6.57 -20.49
C GLY A 16 -32.20 -7.65 -20.33
N ILE A 17 -33.27 -7.35 -19.60
CA ILE A 17 -34.39 -8.26 -19.37
C ILE A 17 -35.54 -7.93 -20.38
N GLY A 18 -35.93 -8.91 -21.20
CA GLY A 18 -37.03 -8.82 -22.14
C GLY A 18 -36.60 -8.45 -23.55
N ASP A 19 -37.57 -8.45 -24.48
CA ASP A 19 -37.35 -8.28 -25.95
C ASP A 19 -36.82 -6.87 -26.35
N TYR A 20 -36.72 -5.94 -25.38
CA TYR A 20 -36.30 -4.54 -25.61
C TYR A 20 -35.20 -4.09 -24.59
N GLY A 21 -34.68 -5.00 -23.78
CA GLY A 21 -33.59 -4.67 -22.84
C GLY A 21 -32.27 -4.53 -23.61
N SER A 22 -31.61 -3.37 -23.47
CA SER A 22 -30.22 -3.24 -23.89
C SER A 22 -29.30 -3.90 -22.90
N ASP A 23 -28.22 -4.48 -23.38
CA ASP A 23 -27.13 -4.94 -22.52
C ASP A 23 -26.33 -3.71 -22.06
N ASP A 24 -26.06 -3.63 -20.77
CA ASP A 24 -25.32 -2.52 -20.18
C ASP A 24 -23.94 -2.99 -19.72
N TYR A 25 -22.93 -2.20 -19.99
CA TYR A 25 -21.53 -2.49 -19.68
C TYR A 25 -20.97 -1.40 -18.78
N TYR A 26 -20.29 -1.80 -17.70
CA TYR A 26 -19.72 -0.89 -16.72
C TYR A 26 -18.23 -1.12 -16.54
N LEU A 27 -17.50 -0.02 -16.37
CA LEU A 27 -16.15 0.03 -15.85
C LEU A 27 -16.22 0.56 -14.42
N ARG A 28 -15.69 -0.18 -13.47
CA ARG A 28 -15.49 0.28 -12.10
C ARG A 28 -14.01 0.33 -11.81
N GLY A 29 -13.63 1.17 -10.87
CA GLY A 29 -12.25 1.27 -10.40
C GLY A 29 -12.17 2.21 -9.22
N VAL A 30 -11.02 2.23 -8.60
CA VAL A 30 -10.67 3.12 -7.50
C VAL A 30 -9.71 4.16 -8.03
N ASP A 31 -9.94 5.43 -7.75
CA ASP A 31 -8.98 6.45 -8.13
C ASP A 31 -7.83 6.52 -7.11
N MET A 32 -6.84 7.34 -7.44
CA MET A 32 -5.64 7.47 -6.63
C MET A 32 -5.86 8.18 -5.28
N THR A 33 -7.09 8.61 -4.98
CA THR A 33 -7.51 9.14 -3.67
C THR A 33 -8.31 8.11 -2.86
N GLY A 34 -8.51 6.88 -3.40
CA GLY A 34 -9.33 5.85 -2.79
C GLY A 34 -10.83 5.96 -3.13
N GLU A 35 -11.26 6.96 -3.93
CA GLU A 35 -12.66 7.11 -4.31
C GLU A 35 -13.05 6.07 -5.36
N ARG A 36 -14.18 5.39 -5.14
CA ARG A 36 -14.71 4.39 -6.06
C ARG A 36 -15.56 5.05 -7.14
N HIS A 37 -15.27 4.73 -8.39
CA HIS A 37 -15.97 5.23 -9.56
C HIS A 37 -16.65 4.09 -10.32
N SER A 38 -17.80 4.41 -10.93
CA SER A 38 -18.50 3.49 -11.83
C SER A 38 -19.00 4.26 -13.05
N PHE A 39 -18.60 3.81 -14.23
CA PHE A 39 -18.95 4.44 -15.50
C PHE A 39 -19.63 3.43 -16.42
N GLU A 40 -20.75 3.85 -17.03
CA GLU A 40 -21.28 3.12 -18.17
C GLU A 40 -20.36 3.32 -19.39
N ILE A 41 -19.99 2.22 -20.02
CA ILE A 41 -19.09 2.19 -21.18
C ILE A 41 -19.74 1.45 -22.35
N SER A 42 -19.25 1.67 -23.57
CA SER A 42 -19.73 0.91 -24.72
C SER A 42 -19.21 -0.53 -24.70
N GLU A 43 -19.97 -1.46 -25.31
CA GLU A 43 -19.54 -2.84 -25.52
C GLU A 43 -18.10 -2.92 -26.10
N LYS A 44 -17.80 -2.07 -27.09
CA LYS A 44 -16.46 -2.01 -27.67
C LYS A 44 -15.37 -1.71 -26.65
N ARG A 45 -15.61 -0.76 -25.73
CA ARG A 45 -14.64 -0.41 -24.67
C ARG A 45 -14.55 -1.50 -23.63
N TYR A 46 -15.64 -2.14 -23.32
CA TYR A 46 -15.67 -3.31 -22.44
C TYR A 46 -14.80 -4.44 -22.99
N GLU A 47 -14.98 -4.82 -24.25
CA GLU A 47 -14.19 -5.87 -24.92
C GLU A 47 -12.70 -5.49 -25.02
N GLU A 48 -12.40 -4.22 -25.32
CA GLU A 48 -11.04 -3.70 -25.35
C GLU A 48 -10.35 -3.84 -23.98
N GLY A 49 -11.00 -3.37 -22.91
CA GLY A 49 -10.48 -3.46 -21.55
C GLY A 49 -10.33 -4.91 -21.10
N ARG A 50 -11.32 -5.75 -21.35
CA ARG A 50 -11.29 -7.18 -21.03
C ARG A 50 -10.14 -7.92 -21.74
N ALA A 51 -9.85 -7.56 -22.97
CA ALA A 51 -8.75 -8.17 -23.72
C ALA A 51 -7.37 -7.77 -23.17
N LEU A 52 -7.24 -6.53 -22.66
CA LEU A 52 -6.01 -6.05 -22.03
C LEU A 52 -5.85 -6.58 -20.60
N TRP A 53 -6.94 -6.69 -19.87
CA TRP A 53 -6.97 -7.10 -18.47
C TRP A 53 -6.46 -8.52 -18.22
N GLY A 54 -6.65 -9.44 -19.16
CA GLY A 54 -6.08 -10.81 -19.09
C GLY A 54 -6.43 -11.61 -17.83
N GLY A 55 -7.28 -11.08 -16.94
CA GLY A 55 -7.65 -11.70 -15.67
C GLY A 55 -6.71 -11.35 -14.50
N ASN A 56 -5.85 -10.36 -14.66
CA ASN A 56 -4.99 -9.86 -13.60
C ASN A 56 -5.38 -8.39 -13.28
N ASP A 57 -6.00 -8.18 -12.12
CA ASP A 57 -6.61 -6.92 -11.71
C ASP A 57 -5.59 -5.77 -11.52
N TYR A 58 -4.30 -6.09 -11.41
CA TYR A 58 -3.25 -5.17 -11.01
C TYR A 58 -2.46 -4.53 -12.15
N ASN A 59 -2.64 -5.02 -13.38
CA ASN A 59 -1.82 -4.57 -14.51
C ASN A 59 -2.58 -3.73 -15.54
N LEU A 60 -3.79 -3.29 -15.23
CA LEU A 60 -4.57 -2.44 -16.11
C LEU A 60 -5.08 -1.22 -15.37
N PHE A 61 -4.76 -0.06 -15.90
CA PHE A 61 -5.20 1.23 -15.40
C PHE A 61 -6.09 1.92 -16.42
N ALA A 62 -6.91 2.85 -15.97
CA ALA A 62 -7.72 3.66 -16.87
C ALA A 62 -7.60 5.14 -16.54
N LYS A 63 -7.22 5.94 -17.54
CA LYS A 63 -7.35 7.39 -17.49
C LYS A 63 -8.73 7.77 -17.97
N VAL A 64 -9.51 8.40 -17.11
CA VAL A 64 -10.89 8.83 -17.40
C VAL A 64 -11.02 10.34 -17.31
N THR A 65 -11.88 10.91 -18.17
CA THR A 65 -12.39 12.27 -17.99
C THR A 65 -13.91 12.18 -17.92
N TYR A 66 -14.51 12.79 -16.91
CA TYR A 66 -15.95 12.64 -16.64
C TYR A 66 -16.58 13.93 -16.11
N LEU A 67 -17.90 13.94 -16.04
CA LEU A 67 -18.70 14.98 -15.41
C LEU A 67 -19.09 14.51 -13.99
N PRO A 68 -18.56 15.13 -12.92
CA PRO A 68 -18.68 14.60 -11.55
C PRO A 68 -20.13 14.51 -11.04
N HIS A 69 -21.02 15.40 -11.49
CA HIS A 69 -22.41 15.41 -11.04
C HIS A 69 -23.30 14.34 -11.70
N THR A 70 -22.88 13.77 -12.81
CA THR A 70 -23.66 12.79 -13.57
C THR A 70 -22.91 11.50 -13.82
N SER A 71 -21.65 11.41 -13.36
CA SER A 71 -20.73 10.32 -13.68
C SER A 71 -20.66 9.99 -15.18
N THR A 72 -20.93 11.00 -16.04
CA THR A 72 -20.91 10.81 -17.48
C THR A 72 -19.48 10.76 -17.98
N LEU A 73 -19.06 9.62 -18.48
CA LEU A 73 -17.75 9.41 -19.07
C LEU A 73 -17.60 10.20 -20.38
N MET A 74 -16.58 11.05 -20.48
CA MET A 74 -16.25 11.84 -21.66
C MET A 74 -15.11 11.24 -22.47
N SER A 75 -14.10 10.68 -21.78
CA SER A 75 -13.01 9.95 -22.41
C SER A 75 -12.54 8.80 -21.52
N LEU A 76 -12.03 7.76 -22.15
CA LEU A 76 -11.48 6.56 -21.51
C LEU A 76 -10.26 6.11 -22.33
N GLU A 77 -9.14 5.94 -21.64
CA GLU A 77 -7.91 5.39 -22.17
C GLU A 77 -7.43 4.31 -21.22
N PHE A 78 -7.19 3.09 -21.72
CA PHE A 78 -6.61 2.02 -20.93
C PHE A 78 -5.09 2.07 -21.04
N MET A 79 -4.40 1.78 -19.93
CA MET A 79 -2.95 1.81 -19.81
C MET A 79 -2.48 0.58 -19.06
N THR A 80 -1.37 0.01 -19.49
CA THR A 80 -0.70 -1.11 -18.81
C THR A 80 0.46 -0.64 -17.93
N GLU A 81 0.77 0.64 -17.97
CA GLU A 81 1.80 1.30 -17.17
C GLU A 81 1.30 2.71 -16.80
N LEU A 82 1.63 3.18 -15.60
CA LEU A 82 1.34 4.56 -15.22
C LEU A 82 2.27 5.51 -15.99
N ASP A 83 1.69 6.46 -16.70
CA ASP A 83 2.48 7.53 -17.29
C ASP A 83 2.96 8.55 -16.22
N ALA A 84 4.04 9.28 -16.52
CA ALA A 84 4.60 10.25 -15.60
C ALA A 84 3.59 11.35 -15.17
N SER A 85 2.56 11.61 -15.99
CA SER A 85 1.53 12.61 -15.69
C SER A 85 0.56 12.15 -14.59
N GLY A 86 0.36 10.83 -14.42
CA GLY A 86 -0.43 10.29 -13.32
C GLY A 86 0.27 10.49 -11.98
N ALA A 87 1.57 10.21 -11.91
CA ALA A 87 2.38 10.41 -10.71
C ALA A 87 2.48 11.89 -10.28
N GLU A 88 2.46 12.83 -11.24
CA GLU A 88 2.51 14.27 -10.95
C GLU A 88 1.22 14.83 -10.35
N LEU A 89 0.06 14.20 -10.61
CA LEU A 89 -1.22 14.64 -10.05
C LEU A 89 -1.32 14.42 -8.53
N TYR A 90 -0.57 13.45 -8.01
CA TYR A 90 -0.59 13.06 -6.60
C TYR A 90 0.84 13.03 -6.06
N PRO A 91 1.47 14.19 -5.84
CA PRO A 91 2.86 14.24 -5.36
C PRO A 91 2.97 13.66 -3.95
N PRO A 92 4.12 13.06 -3.61
CA PRO A 92 4.38 12.64 -2.25
C PRO A 92 4.36 13.84 -1.29
N SER A 93 4.08 13.58 -0.01
CA SER A 93 4.21 14.60 1.03
C SER A 93 5.62 15.21 1.02
N PRO A 94 5.76 16.53 1.17
CA PRO A 94 7.07 17.16 1.30
C PRO A 94 7.82 16.74 2.57
N GLU A 95 7.13 16.13 3.52
CA GLU A 95 7.70 15.57 4.75
C GLU A 95 8.29 14.17 4.55
N LEU A 96 7.93 13.48 3.46
CA LEU A 96 8.48 12.17 3.15
C LEU A 96 9.93 12.31 2.69
N PRO A 97 10.91 11.73 3.42
CA PRO A 97 12.32 11.80 3.03
C PRO A 97 12.60 11.07 1.71
N ASN A 98 13.73 11.40 1.07
CA ASN A 98 14.20 10.67 -0.11
C ASN A 98 15.09 9.45 0.24
N ASP A 99 15.54 9.38 1.48
CA ASP A 99 16.49 8.38 1.95
C ASP A 99 15.77 7.19 2.58
N TRP A 100 16.01 5.99 2.10
CA TRP A 100 15.43 4.77 2.66
C TRP A 100 15.89 4.50 4.10
N GLU A 101 17.09 4.95 4.51
CA GLU A 101 17.60 4.84 5.87
C GLU A 101 16.80 5.69 6.88
N SER A 102 15.89 6.53 6.40
CA SER A 102 14.95 7.27 7.26
C SER A 102 13.90 6.37 7.91
N PHE A 103 13.63 5.18 7.36
CA PHE A 103 12.56 4.27 7.78
C PHE A 103 11.20 4.96 7.90
N SER A 104 10.96 5.91 7.01
CA SER A 104 9.72 6.67 6.93
C SER A 104 8.83 6.08 5.83
N ILE A 105 7.54 6.02 6.08
CA ILE A 105 6.53 5.58 5.12
C ILE A 105 5.37 6.55 5.16
N GLN A 106 4.86 6.94 4.01
CA GLN A 106 3.63 7.71 3.93
C GLN A 106 2.47 6.75 3.70
N ILE A 107 1.45 6.85 4.54
CA ILE A 107 0.17 6.16 4.37
C ILE A 107 -0.90 7.24 4.34
N ASN A 108 -1.65 7.31 3.23
CA ASN A 108 -2.55 8.42 2.93
C ASN A 108 -1.79 9.77 3.01
N ASP A 109 -2.26 10.70 3.80
CA ASP A 109 -1.65 12.03 3.98
C ASP A 109 -0.62 12.08 5.12
N THR A 110 -0.43 10.99 5.88
CA THR A 110 0.43 10.97 7.07
C THR A 110 1.75 10.24 6.79
N VAL A 111 2.86 10.86 7.21
CA VAL A 111 4.19 10.26 7.18
C VAL A 111 4.53 9.70 8.57
N TYR A 112 4.75 8.39 8.64
CA TYR A 112 5.21 7.70 9.85
C TYR A 112 6.71 7.41 9.73
N THR A 113 7.47 7.75 10.76
CA THR A 113 8.90 7.39 10.87
C THR A 113 9.08 6.39 12.01
N LEU A 114 9.53 5.19 11.68
CA LEU A 114 9.71 4.12 12.64
C LEU A 114 11.00 4.29 13.48
N PRO A 115 10.98 3.91 14.78
CA PRO A 115 9.81 3.44 15.52
C PRO A 115 8.89 4.60 15.96
N VAL A 116 7.58 4.35 16.03
CA VAL A 116 6.58 5.35 16.37
C VAL A 116 5.53 4.76 17.34
N PRO A 117 4.98 5.53 18.31
CA PRO A 117 3.90 5.04 19.15
C PRO A 117 2.69 4.58 18.34
N LEU A 118 2.09 3.44 18.68
CA LEU A 118 0.86 2.96 18.04
C LEU A 118 -0.28 4.00 18.15
N ALA A 119 -0.27 4.80 19.21
CA ALA A 119 -1.22 5.91 19.38
C ALA A 119 -1.24 6.88 18.20
N ALA A 120 -0.13 7.07 17.47
CA ALA A 120 -0.13 7.93 16.28
C ALA A 120 -1.05 7.40 15.17
N PHE A 121 -1.08 6.08 14.97
CA PHE A 121 -2.02 5.45 14.04
C PHE A 121 -3.46 5.57 14.52
N LEU A 122 -3.69 5.36 15.83
CA LEU A 122 -5.04 5.46 16.42
C LEU A 122 -5.60 6.88 16.34
N ASP A 123 -4.75 7.89 16.52
CA ASP A 123 -5.12 9.32 16.39
C ASP A 123 -5.46 9.69 14.94
N ASP A 124 -4.89 8.99 13.95
CA ASP A 124 -5.18 9.15 12.53
C ASP A 124 -6.38 8.30 12.05
N GLY A 125 -7.13 7.70 12.98
CA GLY A 125 -8.37 6.98 12.68
C GLY A 125 -8.19 5.49 12.40
N TRP A 126 -6.99 4.93 12.56
CA TRP A 126 -6.80 3.50 12.53
C TRP A 126 -7.39 2.83 13.76
N VAL A 127 -7.92 1.64 13.60
CA VAL A 127 -8.54 0.84 14.66
C VAL A 127 -7.85 -0.52 14.73
N ILE A 128 -7.47 -0.93 15.95
CA ILE A 128 -6.95 -2.28 16.18
C ILE A 128 -8.06 -3.29 15.91
N SER A 129 -7.77 -4.37 15.21
CA SER A 129 -8.74 -5.43 14.95
C SER A 129 -9.37 -5.95 16.24
N ALA A 130 -10.61 -6.40 16.19
CA ALA A 130 -11.31 -6.93 17.39
C ALA A 130 -10.59 -8.16 17.98
N GLU A 131 -9.83 -8.88 17.15
CA GLU A 131 -9.05 -10.05 17.54
C GLU A 131 -7.83 -9.64 18.37
N ASP A 132 -7.18 -8.52 18.01
CA ASP A 132 -5.95 -8.05 18.61
C ASP A 132 -6.15 -7.03 19.75
N ALA A 133 -7.30 -6.37 19.82
CA ALA A 133 -7.57 -5.28 20.76
C ALA A 133 -7.42 -5.67 22.25
N GLY A 134 -7.52 -6.96 22.56
CA GLY A 134 -7.36 -7.50 23.92
C GLY A 134 -5.93 -7.91 24.27
N LEU A 135 -4.97 -7.78 23.37
CA LEU A 135 -3.60 -8.20 23.58
C LEU A 135 -2.88 -7.32 24.62
N SER A 136 -1.97 -7.94 25.37
CA SER A 136 -1.03 -7.28 26.26
C SER A 136 0.37 -7.80 25.98
N LEU A 137 1.33 -6.90 25.87
CA LEU A 137 2.72 -7.22 25.64
C LEU A 137 3.48 -7.22 26.97
N ALA A 138 4.20 -8.29 27.26
CA ALA A 138 5.03 -8.36 28.47
C ALA A 138 6.16 -7.32 28.43
N GLY A 139 6.56 -6.86 29.60
CA GLY A 139 7.72 -5.99 29.74
C GLY A 139 9.03 -6.75 29.58
N ALA A 140 10.08 -6.05 29.16
CA ALA A 140 11.42 -6.62 29.10
C ALA A 140 11.97 -6.80 30.52
N GLU A 141 12.32 -8.04 30.89
CA GLU A 141 12.92 -8.35 32.18
C GLU A 141 14.46 -8.37 32.08
N GLY A 142 15.07 -7.23 32.45
CA GLY A 142 16.53 -7.09 32.58
C GLY A 142 17.22 -6.56 31.31
N PRO A 143 18.54 -6.22 31.45
CA PRO A 143 19.26 -5.41 30.44
C PRO A 143 19.57 -6.14 29.12
N TYR A 144 19.28 -7.42 29.02
CA TYR A 144 19.50 -8.24 27.82
C TYR A 144 18.23 -8.97 27.38
N ALA A 145 17.06 -8.62 27.95
CA ALA A 145 15.81 -9.22 27.53
C ALA A 145 15.42 -8.72 26.15
N SER A 146 15.03 -9.64 25.30
CA SER A 146 14.36 -9.27 24.05
C SER A 146 12.95 -8.77 24.36
N TYR A 147 12.53 -7.71 23.68
CA TYR A 147 11.14 -7.26 23.74
C TYR A 147 10.22 -8.34 23.23
N GLU A 148 9.07 -8.49 23.89
CA GLU A 148 7.94 -9.17 23.28
C GLU A 148 7.42 -8.29 22.12
N TRP A 149 7.23 -8.90 20.97
CA TRP A 149 6.68 -8.28 19.78
C TRP A 149 5.58 -9.13 19.21
N GLU A 150 4.60 -8.46 18.62
CA GLU A 150 3.47 -9.12 17.98
C GLU A 150 3.12 -8.38 16.68
N TRP A 151 2.53 -9.11 15.74
CA TRP A 151 1.88 -8.50 14.59
C TRP A 151 0.42 -8.27 14.92
N VAL A 152 -0.05 -7.06 14.67
CA VAL A 152 -1.43 -6.62 14.88
C VAL A 152 -1.98 -6.06 13.59
N SER A 153 -3.26 -6.34 13.31
CA SER A 153 -3.97 -5.77 12.17
C SER A 153 -4.64 -4.46 12.57
N LEU A 154 -4.43 -3.43 11.75
CA LEU A 154 -5.11 -2.14 11.85
C LEU A 154 -5.99 -1.93 10.62
N THR A 155 -7.21 -1.47 10.84
CA THR A 155 -8.15 -1.09 9.78
C THR A 155 -8.58 0.36 9.95
N ASN A 156 -9.06 1.00 8.89
CA ASN A 156 -9.62 2.34 8.96
C ASN A 156 -10.99 2.43 8.25
N ASP A 157 -11.60 3.61 8.24
CA ASP A 157 -12.90 3.86 7.64
C ASP A 157 -12.88 3.88 6.09
N HIS A 158 -11.69 3.83 5.48
CA HIS A 158 -11.49 3.63 4.04
C HIS A 158 -11.42 2.15 3.64
N GLU A 159 -11.72 1.23 4.56
CA GLU A 159 -11.60 -0.23 4.35
C GLU A 159 -10.15 -0.68 4.07
N GLN A 160 -9.16 0.15 4.42
CA GLN A 160 -7.74 -0.21 4.32
C GLN A 160 -7.35 -1.07 5.52
N ASP A 161 -6.46 -2.03 5.28
CA ASP A 161 -5.91 -2.94 6.29
C ASP A 161 -4.38 -2.95 6.21
N ILE A 162 -3.69 -2.82 7.34
CA ILE A 162 -2.25 -2.96 7.45
C ILE A 162 -1.89 -3.88 8.61
N SER A 163 -0.79 -4.60 8.46
CA SER A 163 -0.18 -5.32 9.58
C SER A 163 0.96 -4.49 10.16
N VAL A 164 0.93 -4.24 11.46
CA VAL A 164 2.00 -3.54 12.17
C VAL A 164 2.67 -4.46 13.19
N CYS A 165 4.00 -4.44 13.22
CA CYS A 165 4.77 -5.11 14.25
C CYS A 165 4.93 -4.17 15.43
N VAL A 166 4.35 -4.54 16.57
CA VAL A 166 4.36 -3.74 17.79
C VAL A 166 5.24 -4.38 18.86
N PHE A 167 5.85 -3.56 19.71
CA PHE A 167 6.68 -4.01 20.79
C PHE A 167 6.55 -3.12 22.03
N ASN A 168 6.89 -3.70 23.19
CA ASN A 168 6.81 -3.01 24.47
C ASN A 168 8.20 -2.52 24.90
N THR A 169 8.37 -1.21 25.00
CA THR A 169 9.63 -0.55 25.40
C THR A 169 9.76 -0.36 26.91
N THR A 170 8.82 -0.89 27.72
CA THR A 170 8.81 -0.72 29.17
C THR A 170 9.18 -2.01 29.89
N GLU A 171 9.44 -1.91 31.20
CA GLU A 171 9.69 -3.06 32.07
C GLU A 171 8.41 -3.77 32.56
N SER A 172 7.25 -3.17 32.34
CA SER A 172 5.95 -3.68 32.77
C SER A 172 5.11 -4.13 31.58
N SER A 173 4.21 -5.07 31.81
CA SER A 173 3.21 -5.42 30.79
C SER A 173 2.32 -4.22 30.49
N ILE A 174 2.07 -3.97 29.21
CA ILE A 174 1.21 -2.88 28.71
C ILE A 174 0.12 -3.43 27.79
N PRO A 175 -1.05 -2.78 27.68
CA PRO A 175 -2.00 -3.03 26.61
C PRO A 175 -1.37 -2.75 25.26
N VAL A 176 -1.80 -3.48 24.22
CA VAL A 176 -1.31 -3.28 22.84
C VAL A 176 -1.45 -1.83 22.37
N ALA A 177 -2.51 -1.13 22.75
CA ALA A 177 -2.73 0.27 22.37
C ALA A 177 -1.66 1.25 22.88
N GLU A 178 -0.87 0.85 23.91
CA GLU A 178 0.22 1.65 24.49
C GLU A 178 1.60 1.28 23.92
N SER A 179 1.63 0.37 22.94
CA SER A 179 2.87 -0.14 22.36
C SER A 179 3.52 0.81 21.36
N THR A 180 4.70 0.43 20.90
CA THR A 180 5.45 1.11 19.85
C THR A 180 5.44 0.27 18.58
N VAL A 181 5.15 0.88 17.44
CA VAL A 181 5.26 0.27 16.12
C VAL A 181 6.72 0.33 15.67
N GLY A 182 7.29 -0.81 15.38
CA GLY A 182 8.64 -0.97 14.82
C GLY A 182 8.65 -1.67 13.47
N GLY A 183 7.49 -2.01 12.92
CA GLY A 183 7.40 -2.57 11.57
C GLY A 183 6.03 -2.39 10.97
N ILE A 184 5.99 -2.32 9.66
CA ILE A 184 4.76 -2.23 8.87
C ILE A 184 4.89 -3.20 7.71
N HIS A 185 3.83 -3.94 7.42
CA HIS A 185 3.74 -4.84 6.29
C HIS A 185 2.45 -4.58 5.53
N VAL A 186 2.56 -4.35 4.23
CA VAL A 186 1.45 -4.13 3.30
C VAL A 186 1.70 -4.89 2.02
N ILE A 187 0.67 -5.60 1.54
CA ILE A 187 0.68 -6.31 0.26
C ILE A 187 -0.38 -5.69 -0.63
N TYR A 188 0.02 -5.21 -1.82
CA TYR A 188 -0.90 -4.63 -2.80
C TYR A 188 -1.98 -5.64 -3.20
N GLY A 189 -3.21 -5.17 -3.24
CA GLY A 189 -4.36 -5.99 -3.61
C GLY A 189 -4.97 -6.87 -2.53
N ASN A 190 -4.27 -7.11 -1.42
CA ASN A 190 -4.87 -7.81 -0.28
C ASN A 190 -5.59 -6.87 0.70
N TYR A 191 -5.27 -5.58 0.67
CA TYR A 191 -5.61 -4.62 1.70
C TYR A 191 -6.20 -3.31 1.16
N ASP A 192 -6.92 -3.35 0.09
CA ASP A 192 -7.64 -2.21 -0.50
C ASP A 192 -6.89 -0.86 -0.59
N PHE A 193 -5.55 -0.89 -0.68
CA PHE A 193 -4.75 0.30 -0.94
C PHE A 193 -4.74 0.65 -2.42
N SER A 194 -4.89 1.93 -2.73
CA SER A 194 -4.51 2.49 -4.03
C SER A 194 -3.00 2.80 -4.06
N GLY A 195 -2.41 2.83 -5.26
CA GLY A 195 -0.97 3.03 -5.40
C GLY A 195 -0.45 4.36 -4.85
N THR A 196 -1.31 5.38 -4.69
CA THR A 196 -0.92 6.68 -4.13
C THR A 196 -1.04 6.76 -2.64
N GLU A 197 -1.78 5.84 -2.04
CA GLU A 197 -2.05 5.84 -0.60
C GLU A 197 -0.90 5.27 0.21
N LEU A 198 0.04 4.55 -0.42
CA LEU A 198 1.24 4.07 0.24
C LEU A 198 2.48 4.44 -0.55
N ARG A 199 3.34 5.25 0.05
CA ARG A 199 4.59 5.71 -0.54
C ARG A 199 5.78 5.44 0.35
N LEU A 200 6.87 5.02 -0.28
CA LEU A 200 8.16 4.83 0.34
C LEU A 200 9.01 6.09 0.16
N PRO A 201 10.14 6.22 0.88
CA PRO A 201 11.08 7.31 0.71
C PRO A 201 11.42 7.58 -0.76
N GLY A 202 11.47 8.87 -1.13
CA GLY A 202 11.66 9.29 -2.52
C GLY A 202 10.43 9.17 -3.41
N GLY A 203 9.26 8.87 -2.82
CA GLY A 203 7.97 8.86 -3.53
C GLY A 203 7.68 7.59 -4.32
N LEU A 204 8.43 6.51 -4.11
CA LEU A 204 8.08 5.21 -4.67
C LEU A 204 6.70 4.77 -4.21
N MET A 205 5.92 4.15 -5.09
CA MET A 205 4.52 3.81 -4.85
C MET A 205 4.30 2.30 -4.91
N LEU A 206 3.57 1.77 -3.93
CA LEU A 206 3.08 0.40 -3.95
C LEU A 206 2.10 0.21 -5.13
N GLY A 207 2.22 -0.89 -5.85
CA GLY A 207 1.39 -1.20 -7.02
C GLY A 207 1.78 -0.47 -8.31
N TRP A 208 2.83 0.39 -8.28
CA TRP A 208 3.19 1.24 -9.43
C TRP A 208 4.68 1.28 -9.73
N SER A 209 5.51 1.48 -8.70
CA SER A 209 6.95 1.61 -8.90
C SER A 209 7.55 0.28 -9.32
N THR A 210 8.47 0.35 -10.27
CA THR A 210 9.16 -0.82 -10.77
C THR A 210 10.40 -1.15 -9.92
N ARG A 211 10.89 -2.37 -10.06
CA ARG A 211 12.18 -2.77 -9.49
C ARG A 211 13.32 -1.85 -9.96
N GLU A 212 13.27 -1.39 -11.21
CA GLU A 212 14.28 -0.47 -11.76
C GLU A 212 14.24 0.89 -11.08
N ASP A 213 13.04 1.40 -10.75
CA ASP A 213 12.88 2.66 -10.00
C ASP A 213 13.49 2.55 -8.60
N VAL A 214 13.24 1.45 -7.91
CA VAL A 214 13.84 1.18 -6.59
C VAL A 214 15.37 1.11 -6.68
N LEU A 215 15.93 0.33 -7.61
CA LEU A 215 17.36 0.22 -7.79
C LEU A 215 18.02 1.54 -8.18
N LYS A 216 17.34 2.36 -8.99
CA LYS A 216 17.82 3.69 -9.39
C LYS A 216 17.86 4.66 -8.21
N LEU A 217 16.87 4.59 -7.31
CA LEU A 217 16.73 5.51 -6.18
C LEU A 217 17.57 5.07 -4.98
N TYR A 218 17.47 3.79 -4.58
CA TYR A 218 18.11 3.28 -3.37
C TYR A 218 19.47 2.63 -3.62
N GLY A 219 19.82 2.38 -4.87
CA GLY A 219 21.09 1.73 -5.24
C GLY A 219 21.03 0.21 -5.12
N GLN A 220 22.18 -0.41 -4.88
CA GLN A 220 22.27 -1.86 -4.76
C GLN A 220 21.76 -2.34 -3.41
N PRO A 221 20.89 -3.36 -3.37
CA PRO A 221 20.41 -3.94 -2.13
C PRO A 221 21.51 -4.75 -1.43
N ASN A 222 21.35 -5.00 -0.14
CA ASN A 222 22.21 -5.89 0.64
C ASN A 222 22.01 -7.36 0.22
N ASP A 223 20.75 -7.73 -0.10
CA ASP A 223 20.41 -9.06 -0.61
C ASP A 223 19.29 -8.98 -1.63
N SER A 224 19.24 -10.00 -2.49
CA SER A 224 18.18 -10.13 -3.50
C SER A 224 17.83 -11.60 -3.73
N PHE A 225 16.55 -11.88 -3.86
CA PHE A 225 16.02 -13.22 -4.03
C PHE A 225 15.01 -13.26 -5.17
N GLU A 226 15.16 -14.25 -6.05
CA GLU A 226 14.17 -14.57 -7.09
C GLU A 226 13.40 -15.82 -6.70
N ALA A 227 12.08 -15.70 -6.59
CA ALA A 227 11.24 -16.82 -6.17
C ALA A 227 11.08 -17.85 -7.29
N THR A 228 11.00 -19.13 -6.92
CA THR A 228 10.91 -20.25 -7.88
C THR A 228 9.64 -20.21 -8.75
N TYR A 229 8.59 -19.53 -8.29
CA TYR A 229 7.29 -19.44 -8.95
C TYR A 229 6.98 -18.03 -9.48
N GLY A 230 8.00 -17.23 -9.72
CA GLY A 230 7.88 -15.82 -10.10
C GLY A 230 7.99 -14.88 -8.88
N GLY A 231 8.12 -13.59 -9.19
CA GLY A 231 8.35 -12.56 -8.19
C GLY A 231 9.82 -12.41 -7.80
N TYR A 232 10.14 -11.24 -7.31
CA TYR A 232 11.50 -10.85 -6.93
C TYR A 232 11.47 -10.09 -5.62
N ARG A 233 12.49 -10.23 -4.79
CA ARG A 233 12.60 -9.47 -3.54
C ARG A 233 13.94 -8.78 -3.43
N LEU A 234 13.94 -7.52 -3.03
CA LEU A 234 15.11 -6.74 -2.64
C LEU A 234 15.09 -6.54 -1.12
N THR A 235 16.26 -6.64 -0.49
CA THR A 235 16.44 -6.36 0.93
C THR A 235 17.47 -5.24 1.07
N TYR A 236 17.08 -4.17 1.75
CA TYR A 236 17.94 -3.09 2.20
C TYR A 236 17.98 -3.13 3.71
N GLU A 237 19.15 -3.22 4.32
CA GLU A 237 19.28 -3.40 5.75
C GLU A 237 20.44 -2.60 6.34
N ILE A 238 20.26 -2.16 7.57
CA ILE A 238 21.30 -1.66 8.44
C ILE A 238 21.70 -2.81 9.36
N ASP A 239 22.89 -3.36 9.16
CA ASP A 239 23.46 -4.45 9.97
C ASP A 239 24.11 -3.87 11.24
N ASP A 240 23.31 -3.20 12.09
CA ASP A 240 23.70 -2.80 13.43
C ASP A 240 23.02 -3.73 14.46
N PRO A 241 23.79 -4.53 15.21
CA PRO A 241 23.20 -5.44 16.20
C PRO A 241 22.38 -4.73 17.29
N LEU A 242 22.55 -3.42 17.46
CA LEU A 242 21.90 -2.62 18.49
C LEU A 242 20.69 -1.84 17.93
N ASP A 243 20.64 -1.66 16.61
CA ASP A 243 19.59 -0.92 15.91
C ASP A 243 19.32 -1.55 14.53
N PRO A 244 18.89 -2.83 14.50
CA PRO A 244 18.62 -3.49 13.23
C PRO A 244 17.41 -2.90 12.55
N ALA A 245 17.58 -2.56 11.28
CA ALA A 245 16.52 -2.00 10.50
C ALA A 245 16.59 -2.53 9.07
N SER A 246 15.43 -2.71 8.43
CA SER A 246 15.39 -3.26 7.07
C SER A 246 14.12 -2.88 6.32
N TRP A 247 14.26 -2.82 4.99
CA TRP A 247 13.18 -2.89 4.03
C TRP A 247 13.28 -4.21 3.28
N LYS A 248 12.14 -4.88 3.11
CA LYS A 248 11.98 -6.00 2.19
C LYS A 248 10.92 -5.60 1.20
N LEU A 249 11.32 -5.49 -0.06
CA LEU A 249 10.51 -5.01 -1.16
C LEU A 249 10.28 -6.16 -2.14
N GLY A 250 9.05 -6.64 -2.21
CA GLY A 250 8.61 -7.68 -3.15
C GLY A 250 8.07 -7.07 -4.43
N PHE A 251 8.27 -7.80 -5.52
CA PHE A 251 7.81 -7.41 -6.85
C PHE A 251 7.09 -8.59 -7.50
N ASP A 252 6.03 -8.30 -8.18
CA ASP A 252 5.29 -9.28 -8.97
C ASP A 252 6.08 -9.78 -10.19
N ASP A 253 5.48 -10.66 -10.99
CA ASP A 253 6.07 -11.22 -12.21
C ASP A 253 6.33 -10.15 -13.30
N SER A 254 5.65 -9.00 -13.22
CA SER A 254 5.84 -7.86 -14.11
C SER A 254 6.94 -6.91 -13.64
N GLY A 255 7.46 -7.14 -12.43
CA GLY A 255 8.47 -6.30 -11.78
C GLY A 255 7.91 -5.05 -11.10
N ILE A 256 6.61 -5.04 -10.80
CA ILE A 256 5.93 -3.97 -10.06
C ILE A 256 6.01 -4.27 -8.56
N LEU A 257 6.27 -3.24 -7.76
CA LEU A 257 6.33 -3.31 -6.30
C LEU A 257 4.94 -3.66 -5.73
N ASP A 258 4.78 -4.85 -5.15
CA ASP A 258 3.52 -5.37 -4.65
C ASP A 258 3.53 -5.79 -3.17
N ASP A 259 4.72 -5.89 -2.55
CA ASP A 259 4.90 -6.28 -1.16
C ASP A 259 5.92 -5.37 -0.49
N VAL A 260 5.53 -4.68 0.57
CA VAL A 260 6.39 -3.79 1.34
C VAL A 260 6.38 -4.19 2.80
N MET A 261 7.55 -4.56 3.30
CA MET A 261 7.77 -4.78 4.73
C MET A 261 8.92 -3.88 5.18
N VAL A 262 8.68 -3.05 6.16
CA VAL A 262 9.69 -2.22 6.81
C VAL A 262 9.79 -2.58 8.29
N HIS A 263 11.00 -2.68 8.78
CA HIS A 263 11.31 -2.88 10.19
C HIS A 263 12.37 -1.88 10.63
N HIS A 264 12.12 -1.23 11.76
CA HIS A 264 13.09 -0.46 12.52
C HIS A 264 12.74 -0.58 13.99
N GLN A 265 13.42 -1.48 14.68
CA GLN A 265 13.28 -1.70 16.12
C GLN A 265 14.55 -1.17 16.80
N ALA A 266 14.44 -0.01 17.44
CA ALA A 266 15.50 0.43 18.33
C ALA A 266 15.55 -0.49 19.56
N TYR A 267 16.67 -1.17 19.79
CA TYR A 267 16.86 -1.90 21.02
C TYR A 267 17.10 -0.92 22.17
N PHE A 268 16.39 -1.13 23.27
CA PHE A 268 16.59 -0.36 24.47
C PHE A 268 18.01 -0.61 25.01
N ARG A 269 18.78 0.48 25.19
CA ARG A 269 19.92 0.47 26.08
C ARG A 269 19.44 0.98 27.43
N SER A 270 19.39 0.11 28.45
CA SER A 270 19.45 0.58 29.82
C SER A 270 20.88 1.10 30.03
N ASP A 271 21.05 2.42 30.11
CA ASP A 271 22.27 3.04 30.59
C ASP A 271 22.54 2.64 32.07
#